data_bfd5c7f0c43b539161f5143234f39096
#
_entry.id   bfd5c7f0c43b539161f5143234f39096
#
_cell.length_a   1.000
_cell.length_b   1.000
_cell.length_c   1.000
_cell.angle_alpha   90.00
_cell.angle_beta   90.00
_cell.angle_gamma   90.00
#
_symmetry.space_group_name_H-M   'P 1'
#
loop_
_entity.id
_entity.type
_entity.pdbx_description
1 polymer ?
#
loop_
_entity_poly.entity_id
_entity_poly.type
_entity_poly.pdbx_seq_one_letter_code
_entity_poly.pdbx_strand_id
1 'polypeptide(L)'
;MADDKYSKLVLGVDLDGVCADFYSQMREIAAEWLEKDISDLPEEFTWGLREWGIKDEEHYTSLHRFAVTRRDLFRKMPLIPGARHYLRRLSDERFRIRLITHRLVIPHFHDRAVFQTMEWLDNHDIPFWDLCFMKHKGQVGADIYIEDSPGHVESLREAGCCVICFANPTNKEVSAPRAESWEQVYELVKARAAELEAKERGDSSVS
;
A
#
# COMPACT_ATOMS: atom_id res chain seq x y z
N MET A 1 -22.60 12.39 25.87
CA MET A 1 -22.19 12.00 24.51
C MET A 1 -20.76 12.49 24.38
N ALA A 2 -19.78 11.57 24.43
CA ALA A 2 -18.37 11.94 24.27
C ALA A 2 -18.18 12.42 22.83
N ASP A 3 -17.58 13.58 22.70
CA ASP A 3 -17.28 14.28 21.46
C ASP A 3 -16.52 13.35 20.52
N ASP A 4 -17.08 13.04 19.37
CA ASP A 4 -16.60 12.09 18.35
C ASP A 4 -15.47 12.76 17.51
N LYS A 5 -14.45 13.25 18.21
CA LYS A 5 -13.44 14.19 17.71
C LYS A 5 -12.45 13.59 16.72
N TYR A 6 -12.39 12.26 16.61
CA TYR A 6 -11.43 11.53 15.74
C TYR A 6 -12.08 10.70 14.65
N SER A 7 -13.42 10.71 14.53
CA SER A 7 -14.13 9.97 13.46
C SER A 7 -13.97 10.59 12.07
N LYS A 8 -13.19 11.67 11.93
CA LYS A 8 -13.13 12.48 10.71
C LYS A 8 -11.97 12.15 9.76
N LEU A 9 -10.81 11.73 10.25
CA LEU A 9 -9.65 11.53 9.41
C LEU A 9 -9.62 10.13 8.81
N VAL A 10 -9.58 10.09 7.48
CA VAL A 10 -9.52 8.86 6.68
C VAL A 10 -8.08 8.62 6.24
N LEU A 11 -7.55 7.44 6.56
CA LEU A 11 -6.26 6.97 6.06
C LEU A 11 -6.49 6.06 4.87
N GLY A 12 -6.02 6.47 3.70
CA GLY A 12 -5.93 5.64 2.50
C GLY A 12 -4.64 4.83 2.54
N VAL A 13 -4.76 3.51 2.63
CA VAL A 13 -3.60 2.62 2.82
C VAL A 13 -3.54 1.62 1.68
N ASP A 14 -2.41 1.58 0.97
CA ASP A 14 -2.16 0.51 0.00
C ASP A 14 -1.86 -0.81 0.68
N LEU A 15 -1.98 -1.90 -0.05
CA LEU A 15 -1.68 -3.25 0.43
C LEU A 15 -0.29 -3.72 0.00
N ASP A 16 -0.03 -3.74 -1.31
CA ASP A 16 1.17 -4.34 -1.89
C ASP A 16 2.38 -3.42 -1.70
N GLY A 17 3.42 -3.88 -1.00
CA GLY A 17 4.58 -3.07 -0.65
C GLY A 17 4.38 -2.12 0.54
N VAL A 18 3.19 -2.07 1.14
CA VAL A 18 2.86 -1.25 2.33
C VAL A 18 2.44 -2.11 3.52
N CYS A 19 1.45 -2.98 3.35
CA CYS A 19 1.00 -3.93 4.37
C CYS A 19 1.53 -5.34 4.10
N ALA A 20 1.49 -5.75 2.83
CA ALA A 20 1.91 -7.07 2.35
C ALA A 20 3.27 -6.96 1.67
N ASP A 21 4.19 -7.86 2.02
CA ASP A 21 5.53 -7.92 1.44
C ASP A 21 5.48 -8.55 0.04
N PHE A 22 5.03 -7.71 -0.90
CA PHE A 22 4.84 -8.08 -2.29
C PHE A 22 6.15 -8.51 -2.94
N TYR A 23 7.22 -7.76 -2.71
CA TYR A 23 8.47 -7.98 -3.43
C TYR A 23 9.20 -9.24 -2.99
N SER A 24 9.20 -9.56 -1.71
CA SER A 24 9.77 -10.83 -1.21
C SER A 24 9.04 -12.03 -1.83
N GLN A 25 7.71 -12.04 -1.80
CA GLN A 25 6.92 -13.12 -2.37
C GLN A 25 7.02 -13.18 -3.89
N MET A 26 7.04 -12.04 -4.57
CA MET A 26 7.18 -11.98 -6.03
C MET A 26 8.56 -12.46 -6.48
N ARG A 27 9.63 -12.20 -5.70
CA ARG A 27 11.00 -12.65 -6.01
C ARG A 27 11.11 -14.18 -6.02
N GLU A 28 10.50 -14.85 -5.05
CA GLU A 28 10.43 -16.32 -5.02
C GLU A 28 9.68 -16.88 -6.25
N ILE A 29 8.54 -16.28 -6.57
CA ILE A 29 7.72 -16.71 -7.71
C ILE A 29 8.43 -16.39 -9.04
N ALA A 30 9.12 -15.27 -9.14
CA ALA A 30 9.88 -14.88 -10.32
C ALA A 30 11.06 -15.82 -10.56
N ALA A 31 11.77 -16.26 -9.51
CA ALA A 31 12.84 -17.22 -9.60
C ALA A 31 12.34 -18.55 -10.20
N GLU A 32 11.22 -19.06 -9.67
CA GLU A 32 10.58 -20.26 -10.24
C GLU A 32 10.16 -20.06 -11.70
N TRP A 33 9.48 -18.95 -12.00
CA TRP A 33 8.94 -18.68 -13.34
C TRP A 33 10.01 -18.47 -14.40
N LEU A 34 11.17 -17.92 -14.00
CA LEU A 34 12.35 -17.69 -14.86
C LEU A 34 13.29 -18.90 -14.90
N GLU A 35 13.01 -19.97 -14.13
CA GLU A 35 13.89 -21.13 -13.96
C GLU A 35 15.31 -20.75 -13.49
N LYS A 36 15.38 -19.81 -12.54
CA LYS A 36 16.62 -19.30 -11.94
C LYS A 36 16.71 -19.65 -10.46
N ASP A 37 17.93 -19.65 -9.92
CA ASP A 37 18.10 -19.63 -8.47
C ASP A 37 17.70 -18.27 -7.92
N ILE A 38 17.10 -18.24 -6.72
CA ILE A 38 16.68 -16.97 -6.09
C ILE A 38 17.86 -16.05 -5.83
N SER A 39 19.07 -16.61 -5.61
CA SER A 39 20.30 -15.85 -5.45
C SER A 39 20.72 -15.07 -6.70
N ASP A 40 20.23 -15.46 -7.89
CA ASP A 40 20.47 -14.77 -9.15
C ASP A 40 19.58 -13.53 -9.33
N LEU A 41 18.55 -13.37 -8.50
CA LEU A 41 17.68 -12.21 -8.50
C LEU A 41 18.12 -11.23 -7.42
N PRO A 42 18.69 -10.06 -7.77
CA PRO A 42 19.20 -9.12 -6.79
C PRO A 42 18.08 -8.57 -5.89
N GLU A 43 18.47 -8.19 -4.66
CA GLU A 43 17.57 -7.52 -3.70
C GLU A 43 17.37 -6.04 -4.05
N GLU A 44 18.30 -5.48 -4.79
CA GLU A 44 18.22 -4.15 -5.36
C GLU A 44 17.64 -4.24 -6.78
N PHE A 45 16.51 -3.58 -6.99
CA PHE A 45 15.79 -3.60 -8.26
C PHE A 45 15.01 -2.31 -8.47
N THR A 46 14.65 -2.04 -9.70
CA THR A 46 13.84 -0.90 -10.09
C THR A 46 12.41 -1.32 -10.45
N TRP A 47 11.54 -0.34 -10.61
CA TRP A 47 10.18 -0.58 -11.09
C TRP A 47 10.20 -1.34 -12.43
N GLY A 48 9.39 -2.40 -12.52
CA GLY A 48 9.35 -3.29 -13.69
C GLY A 48 10.30 -4.48 -13.61
N LEU A 49 11.14 -4.59 -12.55
CA LEU A 49 11.94 -5.78 -12.22
C LEU A 49 12.92 -6.21 -13.32
N ARG A 50 13.50 -5.24 -14.02
CA ARG A 50 14.45 -5.51 -15.12
C ARG A 50 15.69 -6.25 -14.65
N GLU A 51 16.15 -6.00 -13.46
CA GLU A 51 17.30 -6.63 -12.82
C GLU A 51 17.07 -8.14 -12.60
N TRP A 52 15.82 -8.57 -12.49
CA TRP A 52 15.45 -10.00 -12.43
C TRP A 52 15.39 -10.65 -13.81
N GLY A 53 15.42 -9.85 -14.89
CA GLY A 53 15.34 -10.32 -16.29
C GLY A 53 13.96 -10.14 -16.88
N ILE A 54 13.10 -9.34 -16.27
CA ILE A 54 11.81 -8.95 -16.86
C ILE A 54 12.06 -7.94 -17.96
N LYS A 55 11.63 -8.24 -19.18
CA LYS A 55 12.03 -7.52 -20.40
C LYS A 55 11.20 -6.28 -20.65
N ASP A 56 9.89 -6.39 -20.43
CA ASP A 56 8.90 -5.37 -20.74
C ASP A 56 7.61 -5.57 -19.93
N GLU A 57 6.61 -4.73 -20.17
CA GLU A 57 5.33 -4.76 -19.47
C GLU A 57 4.52 -6.04 -19.76
N GLU A 58 4.60 -6.61 -20.97
CA GLU A 58 3.90 -7.85 -21.30
C GLU A 58 4.51 -9.03 -20.54
N HIS A 59 5.83 -9.06 -20.44
CA HIS A 59 6.57 -10.06 -19.67
C HIS A 59 6.25 -9.95 -18.17
N TYR A 60 6.20 -8.72 -17.62
CA TYR A 60 5.74 -8.47 -16.25
C TYR A 60 4.29 -8.93 -16.02
N THR A 61 3.39 -8.58 -16.93
CA THR A 61 1.97 -8.98 -16.85
C THR A 61 1.81 -10.51 -16.87
N SER A 62 2.64 -11.21 -17.65
CA SER A 62 2.64 -12.67 -17.72
C SER A 62 3.14 -13.31 -16.41
N LEU A 63 4.23 -12.79 -15.83
CA LEU A 63 4.69 -13.17 -14.49
C LEU A 63 3.62 -12.91 -13.43
N HIS A 64 3.04 -11.72 -13.42
CA HIS A 64 2.03 -11.34 -12.44
C HIS A 64 0.78 -12.22 -12.55
N ARG A 65 0.33 -12.53 -13.76
CA ARG A 65 -0.75 -13.49 -14.00
C ARG A 65 -0.42 -14.87 -13.44
N PHE A 66 0.78 -15.40 -13.73
CA PHE A 66 1.23 -16.67 -13.16
C PHE A 66 1.23 -16.64 -11.62
N ALA A 67 1.75 -15.57 -11.04
CA ALA A 67 1.82 -15.39 -9.60
C ALA A 67 0.43 -15.43 -8.93
N VAL A 68 -0.53 -14.68 -9.46
CA VAL A 68 -1.89 -14.64 -8.92
C VAL A 68 -2.66 -15.94 -9.18
N THR A 69 -2.55 -16.51 -10.41
CA THR A 69 -3.42 -17.61 -10.80
C THR A 69 -2.86 -19.00 -10.47
N ARG A 70 -1.56 -19.13 -10.30
CA ARG A 70 -0.88 -20.41 -10.08
C ARG A 70 -0.16 -20.52 -8.75
N ARG A 71 0.14 -19.39 -8.11
CA ARG A 71 0.92 -19.36 -6.86
C ARG A 71 0.20 -18.70 -5.70
N ASP A 72 -1.02 -18.19 -5.94
CA ASP A 72 -1.86 -17.53 -4.93
C ASP A 72 -1.13 -16.34 -4.26
N LEU A 73 -0.47 -15.51 -5.08
CA LEU A 73 0.38 -14.41 -4.63
C LEU A 73 -0.29 -13.60 -3.49
N PHE A 74 -1.47 -13.06 -3.75
CA PHE A 74 -2.12 -12.15 -2.80
C PHE A 74 -2.54 -12.81 -1.48
N ARG A 75 -2.69 -14.13 -1.46
CA ARG A 75 -3.00 -14.89 -0.25
C ARG A 75 -1.77 -15.20 0.58
N LYS A 76 -0.60 -15.38 -0.06
CA LYS A 76 0.61 -15.93 0.56
C LYS A 76 1.65 -14.89 0.96
N MET A 77 1.48 -13.64 0.53
CA MET A 77 2.42 -12.59 0.88
C MET A 77 2.62 -12.50 2.40
N PRO A 78 3.87 -12.41 2.88
CA PRO A 78 4.13 -12.12 4.27
C PRO A 78 3.58 -10.75 4.67
N LEU A 79 3.28 -10.57 5.94
CA LEU A 79 2.95 -9.27 6.49
C LEU A 79 4.22 -8.44 6.68
N ILE A 80 4.20 -7.19 6.24
CA ILE A 80 5.30 -6.25 6.54
C ILE A 80 5.34 -6.00 8.05
N PRO A 81 6.53 -6.10 8.68
CA PRO A 81 6.69 -5.93 10.12
C PRO A 81 6.06 -4.63 10.62
N GLY A 82 5.26 -4.72 11.66
CA GLY A 82 4.58 -3.59 12.28
C GLY A 82 3.24 -3.20 11.65
N ALA A 83 2.92 -3.60 10.41
CA ALA A 83 1.69 -3.17 9.71
C ALA A 83 0.43 -3.41 10.55
N ARG A 84 0.17 -4.64 10.97
CA ARG A 84 -0.98 -4.98 11.83
C ARG A 84 -1.01 -4.17 13.13
N HIS A 85 0.15 -4.08 13.80
CA HIS A 85 0.25 -3.40 15.10
C HIS A 85 -0.12 -1.93 15.00
N TYR A 86 0.50 -1.20 14.07
CA TYR A 86 0.27 0.24 13.96
C TYR A 86 -1.07 0.59 13.31
N LEU A 87 -1.57 -0.23 12.37
CA LEU A 87 -2.93 -0.07 11.85
C LEU A 87 -3.97 -0.27 12.95
N ARG A 88 -3.80 -1.27 13.83
CA ARG A 88 -4.67 -1.48 14.98
C ARG A 88 -4.63 -0.27 15.92
N ARG A 89 -3.43 0.21 16.23
CA ARG A 89 -3.25 1.39 17.08
C ARG A 89 -3.91 2.63 16.49
N LEU A 90 -3.72 2.90 15.19
CA LEU A 90 -4.39 4.01 14.50
C LEU A 90 -5.92 3.85 14.51
N SER A 91 -6.43 2.63 14.30
CA SER A 91 -7.87 2.34 14.38
C SER A 91 -8.42 2.56 15.79
N ASP A 92 -7.70 2.16 16.84
CA ASP A 92 -8.09 2.39 18.24
C ASP A 92 -8.08 3.89 18.58
N GLU A 93 -7.19 4.67 17.95
CA GLU A 93 -7.13 6.13 17.99
C GLU A 93 -8.16 6.81 17.06
N ARG A 94 -9.11 6.00 16.50
CA ARG A 94 -10.26 6.41 15.70
C ARG A 94 -9.95 6.99 14.30
N PHE A 95 -8.78 6.70 13.75
CA PHE A 95 -8.58 6.88 12.31
C PHE A 95 -9.42 5.87 11.53
N ARG A 96 -10.12 6.33 10.51
CA ARG A 96 -10.85 5.46 9.60
C ARG A 96 -9.90 4.87 8.57
N ILE A 97 -9.54 3.61 8.72
CA ILE A 97 -8.64 2.91 7.79
C ILE A 97 -9.43 2.53 6.54
N ARG A 98 -9.00 3.05 5.39
CA ARG A 98 -9.52 2.72 4.06
C ARG A 98 -8.42 2.04 3.26
N LEU A 99 -8.56 0.76 3.02
CA LEU A 99 -7.63 0.03 2.16
C LEU A 99 -7.93 0.33 0.69
N ILE A 100 -6.91 0.68 -0.09
CA ILE A 100 -7.06 1.08 -1.49
C ILE A 100 -6.01 0.36 -2.31
N THR A 101 -6.41 -0.63 -3.08
CA THR A 101 -5.48 -1.48 -3.84
C THR A 101 -5.82 -1.54 -5.33
N HIS A 102 -4.79 -1.71 -6.17
CA HIS A 102 -4.94 -1.89 -7.63
C HIS A 102 -4.71 -3.36 -8.03
N ARG A 103 -5.34 -4.33 -7.32
CA ARG A 103 -5.16 -5.77 -7.59
C ARG A 103 -6.03 -6.31 -8.73
N LEU A 104 -6.96 -5.52 -9.28
CA LEU A 104 -7.81 -5.93 -10.40
C LEU A 104 -7.18 -5.63 -11.77
N VAL A 105 -5.87 -5.75 -11.88
CA VAL A 105 -5.10 -5.45 -13.10
C VAL A 105 -5.27 -6.54 -14.15
N ILE A 106 -5.45 -7.80 -13.73
CA ILE A 106 -5.49 -8.95 -14.64
C ILE A 106 -6.93 -9.21 -15.10
N PRO A 107 -7.25 -8.99 -16.39
CA PRO A 107 -8.57 -9.30 -16.90
C PRO A 107 -8.96 -10.76 -16.68
N HIS A 108 -10.25 -11.00 -16.41
CA HIS A 108 -10.86 -12.34 -16.23
C HIS A 108 -10.45 -13.11 -14.96
N PHE A 109 -9.65 -12.52 -14.05
CA PHE A 109 -9.24 -13.14 -12.78
C PHE A 109 -9.56 -12.28 -11.56
N HIS A 110 -10.52 -11.37 -11.69
CA HIS A 110 -10.91 -10.44 -10.62
C HIS A 110 -11.44 -11.17 -9.38
N ASP A 111 -12.25 -12.20 -9.57
CA ASP A 111 -12.79 -13.05 -8.49
C ASP A 111 -11.67 -13.63 -7.63
N ARG A 112 -10.64 -14.18 -8.28
CA ARG A 112 -9.49 -14.77 -7.59
C ARG A 112 -8.69 -13.71 -6.81
N ALA A 113 -8.46 -12.55 -7.43
CA ALA A 113 -7.76 -11.46 -6.78
C ALA A 113 -8.51 -10.95 -5.53
N VAL A 114 -9.83 -10.77 -5.64
CA VAL A 114 -10.69 -10.35 -4.52
C VAL A 114 -10.69 -11.42 -3.43
N PHE A 115 -10.91 -12.70 -3.77
CA PHE A 115 -10.95 -13.79 -2.80
C PHE A 115 -9.63 -13.92 -2.03
N GLN A 116 -8.48 -13.95 -2.72
CA GLN A 116 -7.17 -14.00 -2.09
C GLN A 116 -6.90 -12.80 -1.19
N THR A 117 -7.37 -11.60 -1.61
CA THR A 117 -7.23 -10.39 -0.80
C THR A 117 -8.00 -10.49 0.50
N MET A 118 -9.26 -10.95 0.45
CA MET A 118 -10.10 -11.11 1.65
C MET A 118 -9.51 -12.14 2.60
N GLU A 119 -9.09 -13.31 2.09
CA GLU A 119 -8.43 -14.33 2.91
C GLU A 119 -7.16 -13.80 3.59
N TRP A 120 -6.35 -13.01 2.85
CA TRP A 120 -5.14 -12.41 3.39
C TRP A 120 -5.43 -11.43 4.52
N LEU A 121 -6.43 -10.57 4.34
CA LEU A 121 -6.85 -9.58 5.35
C LEU A 121 -7.35 -10.26 6.62
N ASP A 122 -8.18 -11.30 6.48
CA ASP A 122 -8.71 -12.07 7.60
C ASP A 122 -7.59 -12.82 8.34
N ASN A 123 -6.69 -13.48 7.61
CA ASN A 123 -5.59 -14.25 8.20
C ASN A 123 -4.59 -13.38 8.98
N HIS A 124 -4.47 -12.10 8.62
CA HIS A 124 -3.54 -11.16 9.27
C HIS A 124 -4.23 -10.19 10.23
N ASP A 125 -5.55 -10.32 10.46
CA ASP A 125 -6.34 -9.43 11.33
C ASP A 125 -6.11 -7.94 11.02
N ILE A 126 -6.09 -7.56 9.75
CA ILE A 126 -5.90 -6.15 9.35
C ILE A 126 -7.19 -5.38 9.63
N PRO A 127 -7.18 -4.33 10.46
CA PRO A 127 -8.37 -3.53 10.71
C PRO A 127 -8.63 -2.59 9.52
N PHE A 128 -9.86 -2.54 9.06
CA PHE A 128 -10.30 -1.58 8.05
C PHE A 128 -11.80 -1.29 8.13
N TRP A 129 -12.22 -0.14 7.63
CA TRP A 129 -13.61 0.24 7.46
C TRP A 129 -14.07 0.06 6.02
N ASP A 130 -13.21 0.44 5.07
CA ASP A 130 -13.51 0.38 3.64
C ASP A 130 -12.40 -0.41 2.92
N LEU A 131 -12.77 -1.20 1.91
CA LEU A 131 -11.85 -1.84 0.97
C LEU A 131 -12.22 -1.42 -0.45
N CYS A 132 -11.30 -0.75 -1.14
CA CYS A 132 -11.50 -0.20 -2.46
C CYS A 132 -10.52 -0.82 -3.46
N PHE A 133 -11.03 -1.43 -4.51
CA PHE A 133 -10.23 -1.89 -5.64
C PHE A 133 -10.23 -0.80 -6.72
N MET A 134 -9.20 0.05 -6.74
CA MET A 134 -9.14 1.25 -7.58
C MET A 134 -7.77 1.47 -8.21
N LYS A 135 -7.76 1.80 -9.50
CA LYS A 135 -6.55 2.27 -10.19
C LYS A 135 -6.21 3.72 -9.80
N HIS A 136 -7.21 4.59 -9.85
CA HIS A 136 -7.06 6.02 -9.55
C HIS A 136 -7.39 6.28 -8.07
N LYS A 137 -6.43 6.01 -7.20
CA LYS A 137 -6.59 6.01 -5.74
C LYS A 137 -7.05 7.35 -5.18
N GLY A 138 -6.66 8.48 -5.79
CA GLY A 138 -7.09 9.81 -5.35
C GLY A 138 -8.60 10.09 -5.44
N GLN A 139 -9.35 9.31 -6.25
CA GLN A 139 -10.80 9.45 -6.37
C GLN A 139 -11.57 8.86 -5.19
N VAL A 140 -10.92 8.08 -4.35
CA VAL A 140 -11.56 7.41 -3.20
C VAL A 140 -11.77 8.34 -2.01
N GLY A 141 -10.99 9.40 -1.93
CA GLY A 141 -11.05 10.40 -0.85
C GLY A 141 -10.48 9.89 0.46
N ALA A 142 -9.25 10.31 0.77
CA ALA A 142 -8.63 10.14 2.08
C ALA A 142 -7.85 11.40 2.42
N ASP A 143 -7.65 11.65 3.71
CA ASP A 143 -6.93 12.83 4.19
C ASP A 143 -5.42 12.64 4.14
N ILE A 144 -4.97 11.40 4.36
CA ILE A 144 -3.57 10.99 4.30
C ILE A 144 -3.50 9.66 3.57
N TYR A 145 -2.60 9.54 2.60
CA TYR A 145 -2.34 8.29 1.88
C TYR A 145 -1.00 7.70 2.30
N ILE A 146 -0.94 6.36 2.36
CA ILE A 146 0.29 5.58 2.56
C ILE A 146 0.43 4.69 1.33
N GLU A 147 1.49 4.91 0.55
CA GLU A 147 1.64 4.34 -0.79
C GLU A 147 3.12 4.07 -1.07
N ASP A 148 3.46 3.01 -1.81
CA ASP A 148 4.84 2.66 -2.16
C ASP A 148 5.18 2.87 -3.63
N SER A 149 4.19 2.77 -4.53
CA SER A 149 4.40 2.89 -5.97
C SER A 149 4.76 4.32 -6.37
N PRO A 150 5.93 4.56 -7.03
CA PRO A 150 6.34 5.91 -7.43
C PRO A 150 5.28 6.65 -8.24
N GLY A 151 4.69 5.98 -9.22
CA GLY A 151 3.67 6.59 -10.09
C GLY A 151 2.36 6.94 -9.35
N HIS A 152 1.95 6.12 -8.38
CA HIS A 152 0.78 6.45 -7.56
C HIS A 152 1.08 7.59 -6.58
N VAL A 153 2.26 7.60 -5.95
CA VAL A 153 2.69 8.70 -5.08
C VAL A 153 2.70 10.03 -5.83
N GLU A 154 3.29 10.05 -7.03
CA GLU A 154 3.33 11.25 -7.88
C GLU A 154 1.92 11.71 -8.26
N SER A 155 1.10 10.82 -8.79
CA SER A 155 -0.29 11.12 -9.19
C SER A 155 -1.15 11.63 -8.04
N LEU A 156 -1.00 11.07 -6.84
CA LEU A 156 -1.71 11.53 -5.64
C LEU A 156 -1.24 12.92 -5.20
N ARG A 157 0.06 13.18 -5.26
CA ARG A 157 0.64 14.51 -4.92
C ARG A 157 0.24 15.58 -5.91
N GLU A 158 0.24 15.28 -7.22
CA GLU A 158 -0.27 16.17 -8.26
C GLU A 158 -1.75 16.52 -8.07
N ALA A 159 -2.54 15.58 -7.54
CA ALA A 159 -3.92 15.80 -7.15
C ALA A 159 -4.07 16.58 -5.82
N GLY A 160 -2.97 17.03 -5.20
CA GLY A 160 -2.97 17.78 -3.94
C GLY A 160 -3.16 16.93 -2.69
N CYS A 161 -3.06 15.61 -2.79
CA CYS A 161 -3.21 14.72 -1.66
C CYS A 161 -1.96 14.72 -0.76
N CYS A 162 -2.18 14.53 0.54
CA CYS A 162 -1.08 14.26 1.48
C CYS A 162 -0.68 12.79 1.37
N VAL A 163 0.57 12.51 0.97
CA VAL A 163 1.06 11.15 0.72
C VAL A 163 2.36 10.89 1.48
N ILE A 164 2.36 9.85 2.29
CA ILE A 164 3.55 9.27 2.93
C ILE A 164 4.01 8.12 2.05
N CYS A 165 5.22 8.21 1.48
CA CYS A 165 5.81 7.14 0.68
C CYS A 165 6.38 6.07 1.62
N PHE A 166 5.90 4.83 1.51
CA PHE A 166 6.50 3.69 2.20
C PHE A 166 7.72 3.21 1.40
N ALA A 167 8.89 3.25 2.03
CA ALA A 167 10.16 3.05 1.35
C ALA A 167 10.39 1.59 0.92
N ASN A 168 10.81 1.40 -0.32
CA ASN A 168 11.29 0.13 -0.86
C ASN A 168 12.33 0.38 -1.98
N PRO A 169 12.94 -0.65 -2.57
CA PRO A 169 13.95 -0.48 -3.62
C PRO A 169 13.47 0.30 -4.86
N THR A 170 12.17 0.22 -5.21
CA THR A 170 11.64 0.84 -6.44
C THR A 170 11.38 2.33 -6.34
N ASN A 171 11.38 2.90 -5.12
CA ASN A 171 10.96 4.28 -4.88
C ASN A 171 12.02 5.15 -4.18
N LYS A 172 13.31 4.80 -4.30
CA LYS A 172 14.41 5.51 -3.63
C LYS A 172 14.46 7.00 -3.97
N GLU A 173 14.08 7.36 -5.19
CA GLU A 173 14.11 8.74 -5.71
C GLU A 173 12.86 9.56 -5.31
N VAL A 174 11.84 8.93 -4.70
CA VAL A 174 10.64 9.63 -4.27
C VAL A 174 10.96 10.53 -3.07
N SER A 175 10.66 11.82 -3.18
CA SER A 175 10.90 12.80 -2.12
C SER A 175 10.10 12.55 -0.85
N ALA A 176 10.51 13.20 0.27
CA ALA A 176 9.75 13.18 1.53
C ALA A 176 8.31 13.73 1.35
N PRO A 177 7.35 13.34 2.24
CA PRO A 177 7.55 12.47 3.38
C PRO A 177 7.70 11.00 2.99
N ARG A 178 8.70 10.32 3.57
CA ARG A 178 9.00 8.89 3.41
C ARG A 178 9.10 8.22 4.77
N ALA A 179 8.71 6.94 4.82
CA ALA A 179 8.81 6.10 6.00
C ALA A 179 9.46 4.76 5.62
N GLU A 180 10.42 4.29 6.40
CA GLU A 180 11.11 3.00 6.23
C GLU A 180 10.51 1.91 7.11
N SER A 181 9.57 2.27 7.97
CA SER A 181 8.89 1.35 8.88
C SER A 181 7.48 1.85 9.22
N TRP A 182 6.64 0.95 9.70
CA TRP A 182 5.30 1.29 10.20
C TRP A 182 5.34 2.18 11.45
N GLU A 183 6.40 2.13 12.24
CA GLU A 183 6.62 3.07 13.34
C GLU A 183 6.74 4.50 12.82
N GLN A 184 7.58 4.72 11.80
CA GLN A 184 7.73 6.03 11.17
C GLN A 184 6.45 6.48 10.48
N VAL A 185 5.71 5.56 9.82
CA VAL A 185 4.37 5.86 9.28
C VAL A 185 3.46 6.40 10.37
N TYR A 186 3.40 5.72 11.51
CA TYR A 186 2.56 6.14 12.62
C TYR A 186 2.92 7.56 13.10
N GLU A 187 4.20 7.87 13.30
CA GLU A 187 4.65 9.20 13.75
C GLU A 187 4.32 10.29 12.70
N LEU A 188 4.52 10.02 11.41
CA LEU A 188 4.18 10.95 10.33
C LEU A 188 2.67 11.18 10.22
N VAL A 189 1.86 10.14 10.37
CA VAL A 189 0.39 10.25 10.39
C VAL A 189 -0.06 11.12 11.56
N LYS A 190 0.49 10.91 12.76
CA LYS A 190 0.16 11.69 13.96
C LYS A 190 0.54 13.17 13.80
N ALA A 191 1.73 13.45 13.27
CA ALA A 191 2.18 14.81 13.00
C ALA A 191 1.23 15.51 12.02
N ARG A 192 0.89 14.83 10.91
CA ARG A 192 0.00 15.40 9.90
C ARG A 192 -1.42 15.60 10.39
N ALA A 193 -1.95 14.67 11.19
CA ALA A 193 -3.27 14.81 11.81
C ALA A 193 -3.34 16.06 12.70
N ALA A 194 -2.31 16.31 13.50
CA ALA A 194 -2.24 17.49 14.35
C ALA A 194 -2.23 18.81 13.55
N GLU A 195 -1.54 18.83 12.39
CA GLU A 195 -1.54 19.98 11.48
C GLU A 195 -2.93 20.25 10.88
N LEU A 196 -3.63 19.19 10.45
CA LEU A 196 -4.98 19.29 9.87
C LEU A 196 -5.98 19.81 10.90
N GLU A 197 -5.94 19.28 12.12
CA GLU A 197 -6.78 19.76 13.23
C GLU A 197 -6.49 21.21 13.64
N ALA A 198 -5.21 21.63 13.57
CA ALA A 198 -4.84 23.01 13.87
C ALA A 198 -5.40 23.99 12.83
N LYS A 199 -5.39 23.61 11.54
CA LYS A 199 -5.97 24.40 10.45
C LYS A 199 -7.49 24.54 10.60
N GLU A 200 -8.21 23.46 10.89
CA GLU A 200 -9.66 23.51 11.12
C GLU A 200 -10.05 24.44 12.29
N ARG A 201 -9.24 24.45 13.35
CA ARG A 201 -9.47 25.34 14.50
C ARG A 201 -9.14 26.80 14.21
N GLY A 202 -8.13 27.08 13.36
CA GLY A 202 -7.74 28.41 12.93
C GLY A 202 -8.78 29.07 12.02
N ASP A 203 -9.38 28.32 11.10
CA ASP A 203 -10.46 28.79 10.24
C ASP A 203 -11.77 29.08 10.99
N SER A 204 -12.02 28.38 12.10
CA SER A 204 -13.22 28.58 12.93
C SER A 204 -13.16 29.85 13.80
N SER A 205 -12.01 30.53 13.87
CA SER A 205 -11.82 31.75 14.67
C SER A 205 -11.94 33.06 13.88
N VAL A 206 -12.26 33.00 12.59
CA VAL A 206 -12.39 34.16 11.65
C VAL A 206 -13.81 34.32 11.08
N SER A 207 -14.84 33.76 11.76
CA SER A 207 -16.25 33.93 11.34
C SER A 207 -17.02 34.75 12.35
#